data_abad1986079e11d03a9fc5a5c1454539
#
_entry.id   abad1986079e11d03a9fc5a5c1454539
#
_cell.length_a   1.000
_cell.length_b   1.000
_cell.length_c   1.000
_cell.angle_alpha   90.00
_cell.angle_beta   90.00
_cell.angle_gamma   90.00
#
_symmetry.space_group_name_H-M   'P 1'
#
loop_
_entity.id
_entity.type
_entity.pdbx_description
1 polymer ?
#
loop_
_entity_poly.entity_id
_entity_poly.type
_entity_poly.pdbx_seq_one_letter_code
_entity_poly.pdbx_strand_id
1 'polypeptide(L)'
;MTRKNIKQQPQQLDLFQLQQEYPKEIVQNLSQEIDLEDLDVSKNVLICNVKRDNTRHFLNGTAKIYYTGKKFPSTVALNKLYYFMPYFGEKCGLGFTGIRDLYLIKIARVGTRKEGEPENDPNDLRLVFELQFVKRLYNQYQPHRLNIWDTFTDTNLAAMNVANNLQDAEANDPVVFNKGDVRLQEGKLTHIDCFAGPGGICTGLHAAGLQTLVAIEYIKSCCETYSVNHPEVHVIHSDIRKVTEDQILPFIPANGVDLVTSGMPCETFSTAGNTSRSFYDDRQFLYREGIRIAQIANAKMILFENVPAITSKREAKQSGELIVDILKRELREAGYGNYIEVVLDSTKYGVPQKRNRFFILACRFPEWRLQTPTPTAGSVVTVREALAGLPNVIANSNQEGKEYTEDHSDYEQLMRDDAFWDREAMTSQDILNHMPMKHRSCTLQRFALLNQGESLKNLFDRYQGEERERLQKERILPKKMFIKRNYRLIPNEASPTVTSHCLDEFVHPDYDRALTVRECARLQSFPDSYNFAGGPYIVPHIDRTVQDKYEQIGDAVPPLLAYAWGRKIKELFETND
;
A
#
# COMPACT_ATOMS: atom_id res chain seq x y z
N MET A 1 29.36 2.96 -43.50
CA MET A 1 29.08 1.48 -43.46
C MET A 1 28.36 1.20 -42.15
N THR A 2 27.06 1.15 -42.23
CA THR A 2 26.15 0.94 -41.09
C THR A 2 25.93 -0.58 -40.93
N ARG A 3 26.46 -1.15 -39.85
CA ARG A 3 26.16 -2.55 -39.52
C ARG A 3 24.70 -2.63 -39.03
N LYS A 4 23.80 -3.17 -39.87
CA LYS A 4 22.50 -3.66 -39.43
C LYS A 4 22.72 -4.89 -38.56
N ASN A 5 22.48 -4.76 -37.26
CA ASN A 5 22.31 -5.92 -36.38
C ASN A 5 21.01 -6.61 -36.79
N ILE A 6 21.12 -7.68 -37.57
CA ILE A 6 20.03 -8.63 -37.80
C ILE A 6 19.86 -9.39 -36.48
N LYS A 7 18.86 -9.05 -35.69
CA LYS A 7 18.39 -9.90 -34.62
C LYS A 7 17.86 -11.18 -35.25
N GLN A 8 18.60 -12.28 -35.13
CA GLN A 8 18.07 -13.60 -35.45
C GLN A 8 16.83 -13.82 -34.58
N GLN A 9 15.68 -14.04 -35.18
CA GLN A 9 14.50 -14.50 -34.47
C GLN A 9 14.82 -15.88 -33.87
N PRO A 10 14.45 -16.15 -32.60
CA PRO A 10 14.65 -17.49 -32.04
C PRO A 10 13.92 -18.52 -32.91
N GLN A 11 14.59 -19.63 -33.18
CA GLN A 11 13.97 -20.73 -33.92
C GLN A 11 12.74 -21.23 -33.16
N GLN A 12 11.67 -21.49 -33.88
CA GLN A 12 10.46 -22.05 -33.30
C GLN A 12 10.66 -23.54 -33.02
N LEU A 13 10.20 -24.02 -31.87
CA LEU A 13 10.22 -25.42 -31.51
C LEU A 13 9.24 -26.21 -32.39
N ASP A 14 9.70 -27.31 -33.02
CA ASP A 14 8.85 -28.21 -33.76
C ASP A 14 8.17 -29.18 -32.78
N LEU A 15 6.93 -28.88 -32.43
CA LEU A 15 6.14 -29.69 -31.49
C LEU A 15 5.81 -31.08 -32.05
N PHE A 16 5.77 -31.24 -33.38
CA PHE A 16 5.51 -32.53 -34.00
C PHE A 16 6.71 -33.45 -33.86
N GLN A 17 7.91 -32.94 -34.08
CA GLN A 17 9.15 -33.67 -33.85
C GLN A 17 9.33 -34.04 -32.38
N LEU A 18 9.02 -33.11 -31.47
CA LEU A 18 9.09 -33.32 -30.02
C LEU A 18 8.12 -34.42 -29.55
N GLN A 19 6.92 -34.50 -30.14
CA GLN A 19 5.93 -35.54 -29.83
C GLN A 19 6.40 -36.92 -30.28
N GLN A 20 7.18 -37.00 -31.38
CA GLN A 20 7.77 -38.24 -31.84
C GLN A 20 8.95 -38.71 -30.98
N GLU A 21 9.80 -37.77 -30.55
CA GLU A 21 10.94 -38.05 -29.68
C GLU A 21 10.53 -38.39 -28.24
N TYR A 22 9.46 -37.76 -27.74
CA TYR A 22 8.94 -37.91 -26.37
C TYR A 22 7.43 -38.22 -26.41
N PRO A 23 7.03 -39.45 -26.73
CA PRO A 23 5.62 -39.80 -27.00
C PRO A 23 4.72 -39.74 -25.78
N LYS A 24 5.27 -39.71 -24.57
CA LYS A 24 4.48 -39.62 -23.31
C LYS A 24 4.75 -38.37 -22.54
N GLU A 25 5.97 -38.09 -22.13
CA GLU A 25 6.28 -37.01 -21.21
C GLU A 25 7.70 -36.47 -21.42
N ILE A 26 7.87 -35.15 -21.47
CA ILE A 26 9.17 -34.49 -21.63
C ILE A 26 9.85 -34.33 -20.26
N VAL A 27 9.06 -34.03 -19.22
CA VAL A 27 9.50 -33.84 -17.82
C VAL A 27 8.53 -34.54 -16.89
N GLN A 28 9.05 -35.27 -15.93
CA GLN A 28 8.26 -35.98 -14.94
C GLN A 28 8.88 -35.72 -13.54
N ASN A 29 8.24 -34.83 -12.76
CA ASN A 29 8.65 -34.52 -11.39
C ASN A 29 7.69 -35.17 -10.38
N LEU A 30 7.53 -36.52 -10.46
CA LEU A 30 6.39 -37.26 -9.93
C LEU A 30 6.35 -37.52 -8.43
N SER A 31 7.38 -37.25 -7.66
CA SER A 31 7.51 -37.92 -6.35
C SER A 31 7.73 -37.04 -5.13
N GLN A 32 7.67 -35.74 -5.24
CA GLN A 32 7.87 -34.89 -4.06
C GLN A 32 6.66 -33.98 -3.80
N GLU A 33 5.98 -34.22 -2.66
CA GLU A 33 5.38 -33.13 -1.93
C GLU A 33 6.54 -32.24 -1.52
N ILE A 34 6.63 -31.05 -2.11
CA ILE A 34 7.66 -30.08 -1.73
C ILE A 34 7.17 -29.42 -0.46
N ASP A 35 7.87 -29.69 0.63
CA ASP A 35 7.74 -28.92 1.84
C ASP A 35 8.18 -27.48 1.58
N LEU A 36 7.45 -26.50 2.07
CA LEU A 36 7.68 -25.07 1.79
C LEU A 36 9.07 -24.58 2.24
N GLU A 37 9.71 -25.32 3.14
CA GLU A 37 11.06 -25.05 3.63
C GLU A 37 12.16 -25.50 2.66
N ASP A 38 11.86 -26.38 1.70
CA ASP A 38 12.81 -27.03 0.80
C ASP A 38 12.76 -26.55 -0.66
N LEU A 39 12.41 -25.28 -0.91
CA LEU A 39 12.43 -24.72 -2.26
C LEU A 39 13.87 -24.66 -2.81
N ASP A 40 14.16 -25.48 -3.82
CA ASP A 40 15.46 -25.43 -4.49
C ASP A 40 15.53 -24.21 -5.44
N VAL A 41 16.07 -23.12 -4.92
CA VAL A 41 16.19 -21.83 -5.62
C VAL A 41 17.11 -21.91 -6.87
N SER A 42 17.89 -22.98 -7.02
CA SER A 42 18.75 -23.20 -8.19
C SER A 42 18.00 -23.77 -9.39
N LYS A 43 16.78 -24.30 -9.20
CA LYS A 43 15.99 -24.91 -10.26
C LYS A 43 15.39 -23.89 -11.20
N ASN A 44 15.28 -24.27 -12.47
CA ASN A 44 14.80 -23.41 -13.54
C ASN A 44 13.29 -23.12 -13.43
N VAL A 45 12.93 -21.89 -13.75
CA VAL A 45 11.57 -21.36 -13.74
C VAL A 45 11.14 -21.02 -15.17
N LEU A 46 9.98 -21.47 -15.56
CA LEU A 46 9.31 -21.04 -16.77
C LEU A 46 8.32 -19.92 -16.47
N ILE A 47 8.51 -18.76 -17.06
CA ILE A 47 7.56 -17.65 -16.95
C ILE A 47 6.74 -17.57 -18.23
N CYS A 48 5.43 -17.65 -18.11
CA CYS A 48 4.51 -17.60 -19.25
C CYS A 48 3.40 -16.57 -19.06
N ASN A 49 3.08 -15.84 -20.12
CA ASN A 49 1.91 -14.98 -20.17
C ASN A 49 0.61 -15.78 -20.04
N VAL A 50 -0.21 -15.42 -19.06
CA VAL A 50 -1.54 -16.00 -18.90
C VAL A 50 -2.52 -15.24 -19.82
N LYS A 51 -3.32 -15.98 -20.59
CA LYS A 51 -4.40 -15.41 -21.37
C LYS A 51 -5.62 -15.15 -20.49
N ARG A 52 -6.44 -14.18 -20.89
CA ARG A 52 -7.65 -13.74 -20.15
C ARG A 52 -8.55 -14.91 -19.72
N ASP A 53 -8.73 -15.89 -20.58
CA ASP A 53 -9.61 -17.05 -20.32
C ASP A 53 -9.11 -17.97 -19.19
N ASN A 54 -7.80 -18.03 -18.97
CA ASN A 54 -7.17 -18.88 -17.95
C ASN A 54 -6.86 -18.12 -16.65
N THR A 55 -7.04 -16.82 -16.65
CA THR A 55 -6.65 -15.93 -15.55
C THR A 55 -7.28 -16.35 -14.22
N ARG A 56 -8.56 -16.69 -14.22
CA ARG A 56 -9.33 -16.99 -13.00
C ARG A 56 -8.77 -18.21 -12.25
N HIS A 57 -8.36 -19.24 -12.96
CA HIS A 57 -7.82 -20.46 -12.34
C HIS A 57 -6.46 -20.21 -11.66
N PHE A 58 -5.62 -19.37 -12.27
CA PHE A 58 -4.36 -18.99 -11.67
C PHE A 58 -4.57 -18.05 -10.47
N LEU A 59 -5.54 -17.13 -10.53
CA LEU A 59 -5.83 -16.22 -9.43
C LEU A 59 -6.25 -16.93 -8.15
N ASN A 60 -6.96 -18.05 -8.28
CA ASN A 60 -7.46 -18.83 -7.15
C ASN A 60 -6.50 -19.96 -6.72
N GLY A 61 -5.31 -20.08 -7.33
CA GLY A 61 -4.41 -21.19 -7.06
C GLY A 61 -4.92 -22.56 -7.51
N THR A 62 -6.02 -22.60 -8.27
CA THR A 62 -6.68 -23.85 -8.72
C THR A 62 -6.26 -24.31 -10.11
N ALA A 63 -5.33 -23.62 -10.75
CA ALA A 63 -4.82 -24.02 -12.06
C ALA A 63 -4.04 -25.33 -11.93
N LYS A 64 -4.53 -26.36 -12.64
CA LYS A 64 -3.88 -27.67 -12.70
C LYS A 64 -3.17 -27.90 -14.03
N ILE A 65 -3.56 -27.20 -15.08
CA ILE A 65 -3.06 -27.39 -16.44
C ILE A 65 -2.83 -26.03 -17.09
N TYR A 66 -1.73 -25.90 -17.83
CA TYR A 66 -1.43 -24.77 -18.70
C TYR A 66 -1.09 -25.22 -20.11
N TYR A 67 -1.71 -24.61 -21.09
CA TYR A 67 -1.46 -24.85 -22.51
C TYR A 67 -0.73 -23.64 -23.10
N THR A 68 0.42 -23.88 -23.74
CA THR A 68 1.17 -22.83 -24.43
C THR A 68 0.44 -22.31 -25.67
N GLY A 69 0.93 -21.21 -26.23
CA GLY A 69 0.59 -20.77 -27.57
C GLY A 69 1.16 -21.76 -28.63
N LYS A 70 0.75 -21.62 -29.93
CA LYS A 70 1.28 -22.41 -31.03
C LYS A 70 2.78 -22.22 -31.28
N LYS A 71 3.34 -21.12 -30.78
CA LYS A 71 4.75 -20.76 -30.92
C LYS A 71 5.43 -20.88 -29.56
N PHE A 72 6.42 -21.74 -29.48
CA PHE A 72 7.25 -21.91 -28.30
C PHE A 72 8.73 -21.82 -28.70
N PRO A 73 9.57 -21.01 -28.06
CA PRO A 73 10.97 -20.86 -28.48
C PRO A 73 11.77 -22.12 -28.18
N SER A 74 12.59 -22.55 -29.15
CA SER A 74 13.50 -23.71 -29.00
C SER A 74 14.66 -23.46 -28.02
N THR A 75 14.84 -22.21 -27.62
CA THR A 75 15.89 -21.81 -26.65
C THR A 75 15.61 -22.25 -25.24
N VAL A 76 14.37 -22.63 -24.92
CA VAL A 76 14.00 -23.09 -23.59
C VAL A 76 14.37 -24.55 -23.39
N ALA A 77 15.21 -24.84 -22.40
CA ALA A 77 15.62 -26.20 -22.08
C ALA A 77 14.48 -26.91 -21.29
N LEU A 78 13.54 -27.52 -22.03
CA LEU A 78 12.33 -28.15 -21.48
C LEU A 78 12.62 -29.22 -20.40
N ASN A 79 13.69 -29.97 -20.58
CA ASN A 79 14.11 -31.04 -19.64
C ASN A 79 14.70 -30.53 -18.32
N LYS A 80 14.92 -29.20 -18.20
CA LYS A 80 15.44 -28.55 -16.99
C LYS A 80 14.37 -27.73 -16.27
N LEU A 81 13.15 -27.63 -16.83
CA LEU A 81 12.08 -26.88 -16.23
C LEU A 81 11.60 -27.60 -14.96
N TYR A 82 11.45 -26.84 -13.90
CA TYR A 82 11.01 -27.33 -12.61
C TYR A 82 9.84 -26.53 -12.06
N TYR A 83 9.91 -25.20 -12.11
CA TYR A 83 8.87 -24.29 -11.67
C TYR A 83 8.20 -23.58 -12.83
N PHE A 84 6.97 -23.16 -12.58
CA PHE A 84 6.17 -22.34 -13.48
C PHE A 84 5.64 -21.11 -12.74
N MET A 85 5.76 -19.94 -13.37
CA MET A 85 5.23 -18.68 -12.86
C MET A 85 4.34 -18.01 -13.91
N PRO A 86 3.03 -17.87 -13.64
CA PRO A 86 2.14 -17.15 -14.53
C PRO A 86 2.42 -15.64 -14.49
N TYR A 87 2.67 -15.04 -15.65
CA TYR A 87 2.75 -13.60 -15.80
C TYR A 87 1.40 -13.05 -16.26
N PHE A 88 0.86 -12.11 -15.50
CA PHE A 88 -0.39 -11.42 -15.81
C PHE A 88 -0.07 -10.09 -16.48
N GLY A 89 -0.37 -9.98 -17.78
CA GLY A 89 -0.21 -8.75 -18.54
C GLY A 89 -1.47 -7.86 -18.49
N GLU A 90 -1.34 -6.62 -18.95
CA GLU A 90 -2.45 -5.63 -18.99
C GLU A 90 -3.75 -6.16 -19.63
N LYS A 91 -3.61 -7.03 -20.64
CA LYS A 91 -4.75 -7.64 -21.36
C LYS A 91 -5.58 -8.62 -20.51
N CYS A 92 -5.09 -9.02 -19.35
CA CYS A 92 -5.83 -9.87 -18.42
C CYS A 92 -6.98 -9.10 -17.74
N GLY A 93 -6.91 -7.76 -17.69
CA GLY A 93 -7.96 -6.91 -17.12
C GLY A 93 -8.13 -7.03 -15.61
N LEU A 94 -7.03 -7.37 -14.89
CA LEU A 94 -7.05 -7.66 -13.46
C LEU A 94 -6.77 -6.44 -12.58
N GLY A 95 -6.43 -5.29 -13.17
CA GLY A 95 -5.99 -4.12 -12.41
C GLY A 95 -4.54 -4.21 -11.92
N PHE A 96 -3.84 -5.31 -12.15
CA PHE A 96 -2.41 -5.47 -11.90
C PHE A 96 -1.70 -6.18 -13.04
N THR A 97 -0.38 -6.00 -13.12
CA THR A 97 0.51 -6.75 -14.02
C THR A 97 1.64 -7.36 -13.19
N GLY A 98 2.16 -8.52 -13.62
CA GLY A 98 3.31 -9.15 -12.97
C GLY A 98 3.09 -10.61 -12.63
N ILE A 99 3.99 -11.15 -11.82
CA ILE A 99 3.99 -12.53 -11.34
C ILE A 99 3.58 -12.53 -9.87
N ARG A 100 2.63 -13.40 -9.53
CA ARG A 100 2.11 -13.50 -8.17
C ARG A 100 2.26 -14.87 -7.55
N ASP A 101 2.22 -15.91 -8.36
CA ASP A 101 2.11 -17.28 -7.89
C ASP A 101 3.23 -18.17 -8.45
N LEU A 102 3.69 -19.14 -7.65
CA LEU A 102 4.67 -20.16 -7.99
C LEU A 102 3.97 -21.52 -8.06
N TYR A 103 4.23 -22.26 -9.14
CA TYR A 103 3.76 -23.61 -9.34
C TYR A 103 4.94 -24.56 -9.60
N LEU A 104 4.80 -25.82 -9.17
CA LEU A 104 5.65 -26.92 -9.59
C LEU A 104 5.12 -27.48 -10.91
N ILE A 105 6.00 -27.71 -11.88
CA ILE A 105 5.67 -28.48 -13.09
C ILE A 105 5.77 -29.97 -12.74
N LYS A 106 4.63 -30.64 -12.62
CA LYS A 106 4.57 -32.08 -12.40
C LYS A 106 4.93 -32.85 -13.66
N ILE A 107 4.31 -32.48 -14.75
CA ILE A 107 4.44 -33.12 -16.05
C ILE A 107 4.53 -32.03 -17.13
N ALA A 108 5.41 -32.22 -18.10
CA ALA A 108 5.42 -31.47 -19.35
C ALA A 108 5.34 -32.45 -20.51
N ARG A 109 4.38 -32.27 -21.40
CA ARG A 109 4.13 -33.14 -22.56
C ARG A 109 3.62 -32.35 -23.76
N VAL A 110 3.65 -32.95 -24.92
CA VAL A 110 2.93 -32.45 -26.11
C VAL A 110 1.52 -33.02 -26.10
N GLY A 111 0.53 -32.17 -26.27
CA GLY A 111 -0.88 -32.56 -26.34
C GLY A 111 -1.71 -31.51 -27.08
N THR A 112 -3.00 -31.69 -27.13
CA THR A 112 -3.92 -30.77 -27.80
C THR A 112 -4.70 -29.95 -26.75
N ARG A 113 -5.15 -28.75 -27.11
CA ARG A 113 -5.83 -27.82 -26.18
C ARG A 113 -7.17 -28.36 -25.63
N LYS A 114 -7.83 -29.20 -26.44
CA LYS A 114 -9.16 -29.76 -26.11
C LYS A 114 -9.10 -31.30 -25.99
N GLU A 115 -8.00 -31.82 -25.46
CA GLU A 115 -7.81 -33.23 -25.29
C GLU A 115 -8.93 -33.85 -24.45
N GLY A 116 -9.60 -34.85 -25.01
CA GLY A 116 -10.76 -35.50 -24.39
C GLY A 116 -12.12 -34.83 -24.68
N GLU A 117 -12.16 -33.69 -25.37
CA GLU A 117 -13.40 -33.05 -25.81
C GLU A 117 -13.79 -33.45 -27.24
N PRO A 118 -15.12 -33.44 -27.60
CA PRO A 118 -15.58 -33.80 -28.95
C PRO A 118 -15.03 -32.91 -30.08
N GLU A 119 -14.63 -31.68 -29.74
CA GLU A 119 -14.09 -30.68 -30.69
C GLU A 119 -12.55 -30.67 -30.73
N ASN A 120 -11.89 -31.72 -30.26
CA ASN A 120 -10.44 -31.81 -30.26
C ASN A 120 -9.88 -31.89 -31.67
N ASP A 121 -9.02 -30.91 -32.03
CA ASP A 121 -8.23 -30.95 -33.27
C ASP A 121 -6.88 -31.62 -32.98
N PRO A 122 -6.62 -32.83 -33.52
CA PRO A 122 -5.37 -33.54 -33.30
C PRO A 122 -4.15 -32.81 -33.85
N ASN A 123 -4.33 -31.83 -34.73
CA ASN A 123 -3.25 -31.01 -35.29
C ASN A 123 -2.98 -29.71 -34.49
N ASP A 124 -3.82 -29.37 -33.49
CA ASP A 124 -3.59 -28.21 -32.65
C ASP A 124 -2.64 -28.51 -31.47
N LEU A 125 -1.44 -28.99 -31.85
CA LEU A 125 -0.41 -29.37 -30.87
C LEU A 125 0.06 -28.18 -30.02
N ARG A 126 0.24 -28.47 -28.73
CA ARG A 126 0.67 -27.52 -27.68
C ARG A 126 1.64 -28.21 -26.72
N LEU A 127 2.50 -27.43 -26.09
CA LEU A 127 3.09 -27.90 -24.83
C LEU A 127 2.05 -27.76 -23.71
N VAL A 128 1.89 -28.82 -22.98
CA VAL A 128 0.94 -28.95 -21.87
C VAL A 128 1.75 -29.16 -20.62
N PHE A 129 1.54 -28.29 -19.64
CA PHE A 129 2.15 -28.41 -18.32
C PHE A 129 1.07 -28.77 -17.30
N GLU A 130 1.26 -29.87 -16.60
CA GLU A 130 0.47 -30.19 -15.40
C GLU A 130 1.15 -29.56 -14.20
N LEU A 131 0.38 -28.76 -13.45
CA LEU A 131 0.87 -27.84 -12.44
C LEU A 131 0.33 -28.20 -11.06
N GLN A 132 1.17 -28.03 -10.07
CA GLN A 132 0.76 -28.01 -8.66
C GLN A 132 1.09 -26.63 -8.09
N PHE A 133 0.10 -25.98 -7.47
CA PHE A 133 0.33 -24.73 -6.74
C PHE A 133 1.29 -24.98 -5.58
N VAL A 134 2.30 -24.13 -5.46
CA VAL A 134 3.31 -24.23 -4.39
C VAL A 134 3.12 -23.07 -3.43
N LYS A 135 3.20 -21.83 -3.93
CA LYS A 135 3.24 -20.66 -3.06
C LYS A 135 2.80 -19.38 -3.80
N ARG A 136 2.29 -18.42 -3.05
CA ARG A 136 2.03 -17.07 -3.53
C ARG A 136 3.15 -16.14 -3.12
N LEU A 137 3.59 -15.26 -4.00
CA LEU A 137 4.58 -14.23 -3.68
C LEU A 137 3.92 -13.14 -2.84
N TYR A 138 4.61 -12.72 -1.80
CA TYR A 138 4.17 -11.60 -0.95
C TYR A 138 4.07 -10.29 -1.74
N ASN A 139 5.10 -9.98 -2.50
CA ASN A 139 5.11 -8.86 -3.43
C ASN A 139 5.04 -9.38 -4.86
N GLN A 140 4.20 -8.74 -5.68
CA GLN A 140 4.17 -9.04 -7.10
C GLN A 140 5.55 -8.80 -7.72
N TYR A 141 6.09 -9.82 -8.38
CA TYR A 141 7.36 -9.70 -9.07
C TYR A 141 7.14 -9.08 -10.45
N GLN A 142 7.79 -7.94 -10.69
CA GLN A 142 7.87 -7.30 -12.01
C GLN A 142 9.23 -7.63 -12.62
N PRO A 143 9.32 -8.54 -13.58
CA PRO A 143 10.58 -8.83 -14.22
C PRO A 143 11.06 -7.61 -15.02
N HIS A 144 12.20 -7.06 -14.65
CA HIS A 144 12.75 -5.81 -15.21
C HIS A 144 13.10 -5.86 -16.70
N ARG A 145 13.03 -7.01 -17.37
CA ARG A 145 13.43 -7.22 -18.77
C ARG A 145 12.63 -8.27 -19.53
N LEU A 146 11.42 -8.59 -19.13
CA LEU A 146 10.57 -9.34 -20.05
C LEU A 146 10.22 -8.40 -21.21
N ASN A 147 10.79 -8.72 -22.38
CA ASN A 147 10.24 -8.20 -23.63
C ASN A 147 8.78 -8.68 -23.65
N ILE A 148 7.83 -7.75 -23.59
CA ILE A 148 6.38 -8.03 -23.48
C ILE A 148 5.90 -8.99 -24.61
N TRP A 149 6.72 -9.19 -25.62
CA TRP A 149 6.48 -10.04 -26.79
C TRP A 149 7.11 -11.45 -26.70
N ASP A 150 8.11 -11.65 -25.83
CA ASP A 150 8.77 -12.96 -25.62
C ASP A 150 8.27 -13.54 -24.30
N THR A 151 7.33 -14.44 -24.44
CA THR A 151 6.52 -15.00 -23.35
C THR A 151 7.23 -16.04 -22.49
N PHE A 152 8.53 -16.28 -22.70
CA PHE A 152 9.24 -17.38 -22.05
C PHE A 152 10.63 -16.95 -21.61
N THR A 153 10.89 -17.04 -20.32
CA THR A 153 12.22 -16.82 -19.76
C THR A 153 12.69 -18.10 -19.09
N ASP A 154 13.88 -18.55 -19.44
CA ASP A 154 14.59 -19.61 -18.74
C ASP A 154 15.49 -18.97 -17.70
N THR A 155 15.07 -19.00 -16.46
CA THR A 155 15.78 -18.43 -15.30
C THR A 155 15.57 -19.33 -14.09
N ASN A 156 16.20 -19.01 -12.97
CA ASN A 156 15.98 -19.72 -11.71
C ASN A 156 15.49 -18.76 -10.61
N LEU A 157 14.95 -19.30 -9.52
CA LEU A 157 14.41 -18.51 -8.41
C LEU A 157 15.47 -17.61 -7.77
N ALA A 158 16.73 -18.06 -7.69
CA ALA A 158 17.82 -17.26 -7.15
C ALA A 158 18.13 -16.05 -8.04
N ALA A 159 18.18 -16.22 -9.36
CA ALA A 159 18.43 -15.13 -10.32
C ALA A 159 17.29 -14.10 -10.32
N MET A 160 16.07 -14.51 -9.98
CA MET A 160 14.91 -13.64 -9.83
C MET A 160 14.86 -12.91 -8.47
N ASN A 161 15.75 -13.26 -7.54
CA ASN A 161 15.70 -12.80 -6.14
C ASN A 161 14.32 -13.00 -5.47
N VAL A 162 13.66 -14.09 -5.83
CA VAL A 162 12.29 -14.41 -5.37
C VAL A 162 12.33 -15.00 -3.97
N ALA A 163 13.43 -15.64 -3.56
CA ALA A 163 13.57 -16.28 -2.25
C ALA A 163 13.28 -15.31 -1.09
N ASN A 164 13.70 -14.05 -1.21
CA ASN A 164 13.42 -13.01 -0.23
C ASN A 164 11.98 -12.50 -0.24
N ASN A 165 11.19 -12.86 -1.27
CA ASN A 165 9.81 -12.48 -1.46
C ASN A 165 8.83 -13.65 -1.27
N LEU A 166 9.34 -14.86 -1.00
CA LEU A 166 8.52 -16.03 -0.73
C LEU A 166 8.15 -16.01 0.76
N GLN A 167 6.91 -15.71 1.06
CA GLN A 167 6.35 -15.86 2.40
C GLN A 167 5.35 -17.02 2.42
N ASP A 168 5.04 -17.51 3.61
CA ASP A 168 4.16 -18.67 3.78
C ASP A 168 2.80 -18.47 3.10
N ALA A 169 2.31 -19.52 2.44
CA ALA A 169 1.07 -19.47 1.68
C ALA A 169 -0.13 -19.07 2.56
N GLU A 170 -0.10 -19.39 3.84
CA GLU A 170 -1.12 -19.02 4.82
C GLU A 170 -1.16 -17.51 5.08
N ALA A 171 -0.03 -16.79 4.91
CA ALA A 171 0.01 -15.33 5.05
C ALA A 171 -0.62 -14.57 3.88
N ASN A 172 -1.02 -15.25 2.80
CA ASN A 172 -1.46 -14.66 1.54
C ASN A 172 -2.84 -15.08 1.06
N ASP A 173 -3.58 -15.83 1.86
CA ASP A 173 -5.00 -16.03 1.60
C ASP A 173 -5.72 -14.69 1.81
N PRO A 174 -6.40 -14.12 0.80
CA PRO A 174 -7.17 -12.88 0.98
C PRO A 174 -8.26 -12.99 2.05
N VAL A 175 -8.51 -14.19 2.58
CA VAL A 175 -9.44 -14.46 3.67
C VAL A 175 -8.76 -14.39 5.05
N VAL A 176 -7.42 -14.39 5.15
CA VAL A 176 -6.74 -14.54 6.45
C VAL A 176 -5.80 -13.35 6.74
N PHE A 177 -6.38 -12.15 6.81
CA PHE A 177 -5.78 -11.12 7.65
C PHE A 177 -6.10 -11.31 9.15
N ASN A 178 -6.58 -12.50 9.53
CA ASN A 178 -7.05 -12.85 10.85
C ASN A 178 -6.10 -13.84 11.48
N LYS A 179 -5.03 -13.38 12.09
CA LYS A 179 -4.20 -14.21 12.95
C LYS A 179 -4.67 -14.04 14.40
N GLY A 180 -5.49 -14.99 14.86
CA GLY A 180 -5.73 -15.18 16.27
C GLY A 180 -7.09 -14.73 16.80
N ASP A 181 -7.41 -15.22 17.99
CA ASP A 181 -8.57 -14.81 18.76
C ASP A 181 -8.36 -13.35 19.21
N VAL A 182 -9.25 -12.46 18.80
CA VAL A 182 -9.32 -11.10 19.36
C VAL A 182 -9.67 -11.25 20.84
N ARG A 183 -8.68 -11.11 21.72
CA ARG A 183 -8.88 -11.18 23.17
C ARG A 183 -9.07 -9.80 23.74
N LEU A 184 -10.22 -9.59 24.39
CA LEU A 184 -10.47 -8.35 25.10
C LEU A 184 -9.43 -8.15 26.22
N GLN A 185 -8.85 -6.97 26.25
CA GLN A 185 -7.91 -6.55 27.29
C GLN A 185 -8.66 -5.77 28.36
N GLU A 186 -8.59 -6.26 29.59
CA GLU A 186 -9.27 -5.61 30.72
C GLU A 186 -8.78 -4.17 30.91
N GLY A 187 -9.72 -3.25 31.10
CA GLY A 187 -9.43 -1.83 31.32
C GLY A 187 -9.07 -1.01 30.07
N LYS A 188 -9.05 -1.60 28.88
CA LYS A 188 -8.90 -0.85 27.64
C LYS A 188 -10.25 -0.55 26.99
N LEU A 189 -10.42 0.66 26.49
CA LEU A 189 -11.56 1.02 25.64
C LEU A 189 -11.46 0.32 24.29
N THR A 190 -12.59 -0.16 23.79
CA THR A 190 -12.68 -0.93 22.56
C THR A 190 -12.97 -0.09 21.34
N HIS A 191 -12.37 -0.43 20.20
CA HIS A 191 -12.41 0.38 18.99
C HIS A 191 -12.62 -0.45 17.73
N ILE A 192 -13.34 0.13 16.73
CA ILE A 192 -13.42 -0.35 15.35
C ILE A 192 -12.89 0.75 14.43
N ASP A 193 -12.02 0.38 13.49
CA ASP A 193 -11.39 1.29 12.53
C ASP A 193 -11.98 1.11 11.13
N CYS A 194 -12.83 2.06 10.68
CA CYS A 194 -13.42 2.06 9.35
C CYS A 194 -12.59 2.92 8.39
N PHE A 195 -12.34 2.42 7.19
CA PHE A 195 -11.40 3.02 6.23
C PHE A 195 -10.00 3.15 6.83
N ALA A 196 -9.54 2.05 7.40
CA ALA A 196 -8.41 1.99 8.31
C ALA A 196 -7.06 2.42 7.68
N GLY A 197 -6.96 2.37 6.34
CA GLY A 197 -5.71 2.64 5.65
C GLY A 197 -4.57 1.74 6.15
N PRO A 198 -3.34 2.24 6.24
CA PRO A 198 -2.24 1.47 6.81
C PRO A 198 -2.23 1.42 8.35
N GLY A 199 -3.21 2.01 9.08
CA GLY A 199 -3.31 1.90 10.54
C GLY A 199 -2.80 3.12 11.34
N GLY A 200 -2.77 4.31 10.75
CA GLY A 200 -2.31 5.51 11.45
C GLY A 200 -3.16 5.88 12.67
N ILE A 201 -4.50 5.80 12.55
CA ILE A 201 -5.43 6.03 13.67
C ILE A 201 -5.21 4.96 14.75
N CYS A 202 -5.23 3.69 14.36
CA CYS A 202 -5.05 2.57 15.27
C CYS A 202 -3.75 2.70 16.09
N THR A 203 -2.64 3.01 15.44
CA THR A 203 -1.33 3.19 16.11
C THR A 203 -1.39 4.25 17.22
N GLY A 204 -2.00 5.40 16.94
CA GLY A 204 -2.14 6.45 17.95
C GLY A 204 -3.13 6.11 19.08
N LEU A 205 -4.23 5.44 18.75
CA LEU A 205 -5.21 4.99 19.74
C LEU A 205 -4.64 3.90 20.66
N HIS A 206 -3.85 2.95 20.11
CA HIS A 206 -3.15 1.94 20.92
C HIS A 206 -2.18 2.61 21.91
N ALA A 207 -1.36 3.57 21.47
CA ALA A 207 -0.48 4.33 22.33
C ALA A 207 -1.24 5.08 23.45
N ALA A 208 -2.49 5.46 23.20
CA ALA A 208 -3.36 6.08 24.21
C ALA A 208 -4.04 5.06 25.14
N GLY A 209 -3.86 3.76 24.91
CA GLY A 209 -4.42 2.68 25.72
C GLY A 209 -5.82 2.21 25.29
N LEU A 210 -6.21 2.42 24.03
CA LEU A 210 -7.38 1.79 23.43
C LEU A 210 -6.98 0.46 22.77
N GLN A 211 -7.96 -0.41 22.57
CA GLN A 211 -7.79 -1.66 21.84
C GLN A 211 -8.66 -1.68 20.59
N THR A 212 -8.06 -1.75 19.41
CA THR A 212 -8.80 -1.99 18.18
C THR A 212 -9.12 -3.48 18.05
N LEU A 213 -10.40 -3.80 17.81
CA LEU A 213 -10.89 -5.17 17.65
C LEU A 213 -11.01 -5.53 16.17
N VAL A 214 -11.57 -4.62 15.36
CA VAL A 214 -11.85 -4.82 13.94
C VAL A 214 -11.34 -3.60 13.16
N ALA A 215 -10.73 -3.86 12.02
CA ALA A 215 -10.39 -2.84 11.02
C ALA A 215 -10.99 -3.23 9.66
N ILE A 216 -11.56 -2.26 8.95
CA ILE A 216 -12.16 -2.46 7.63
C ILE A 216 -11.41 -1.61 6.62
N GLU A 217 -10.83 -2.25 5.60
CA GLU A 217 -10.03 -1.56 4.58
C GLU A 217 -10.24 -2.22 3.20
N TYR A 218 -10.31 -1.39 2.17
CA TYR A 218 -10.52 -1.82 0.80
C TYR A 218 -9.22 -2.12 0.05
N ILE A 219 -8.15 -1.40 0.37
CA ILE A 219 -6.86 -1.49 -0.32
C ILE A 219 -6.03 -2.63 0.29
N LYS A 220 -5.76 -3.65 -0.52
CA LYS A 220 -5.02 -4.84 -0.07
C LYS A 220 -3.67 -4.51 0.57
N SER A 221 -2.87 -3.63 -0.07
CA SER A 221 -1.55 -3.24 0.46
C SER A 221 -1.63 -2.52 1.81
N CYS A 222 -2.72 -1.78 2.06
CA CYS A 222 -2.99 -1.19 3.37
C CYS A 222 -3.33 -2.27 4.40
N CYS A 223 -4.18 -3.25 4.05
CA CYS A 223 -4.49 -4.39 4.93
C CYS A 223 -3.23 -5.18 5.32
N GLU A 224 -2.33 -5.42 4.35
CA GLU A 224 -1.05 -6.09 4.58
C GLU A 224 -0.16 -5.32 5.57
N THR A 225 -0.01 -4.01 5.36
CA THR A 225 0.71 -3.13 6.29
C THR A 225 0.06 -3.10 7.66
N TYR A 226 -1.26 -2.96 7.72
CA TYR A 226 -2.03 -2.94 8.98
C TYR A 226 -1.83 -4.22 9.78
N SER A 227 -1.99 -5.38 9.14
CA SER A 227 -1.93 -6.70 9.80
C SER A 227 -0.55 -7.04 10.36
N VAL A 228 0.53 -6.60 9.69
CA VAL A 228 1.89 -6.78 10.20
C VAL A 228 2.14 -5.96 11.46
N ASN A 229 1.56 -4.76 11.54
CA ASN A 229 1.79 -3.85 12.65
C ASN A 229 0.79 -4.02 13.81
N HIS A 230 -0.36 -4.64 13.55
CA HIS A 230 -1.45 -4.86 14.51
C HIS A 230 -1.96 -6.31 14.37
N PRO A 231 -1.12 -7.32 14.71
CA PRO A 231 -1.45 -8.73 14.51
C PRO A 231 -2.64 -9.22 15.34
N GLU A 232 -2.98 -8.49 16.39
CA GLU A 232 -4.12 -8.74 17.29
C GLU A 232 -5.46 -8.26 16.73
N VAL A 233 -5.47 -7.44 15.67
CA VAL A 233 -6.68 -6.85 15.09
C VAL A 233 -7.26 -7.73 14.00
N HIS A 234 -8.60 -7.93 14.04
CA HIS A 234 -9.32 -8.58 12.95
C HIS A 234 -9.47 -7.64 11.75
N VAL A 235 -8.67 -7.84 10.69
CA VAL A 235 -8.67 -6.98 9.50
C VAL A 235 -9.59 -7.57 8.43
N ILE A 236 -10.65 -6.85 8.08
CA ILE A 236 -11.58 -7.18 7.01
C ILE A 236 -11.16 -6.46 5.72
N HIS A 237 -10.57 -7.20 4.79
CA HIS A 237 -10.26 -6.70 3.44
C HIS A 237 -11.52 -6.75 2.58
N SER A 238 -12.28 -5.67 2.54
CA SER A 238 -13.54 -5.58 1.77
C SER A 238 -13.94 -4.13 1.48
N ASP A 239 -14.77 -3.97 0.46
CA ASP A 239 -15.58 -2.76 0.34
C ASP A 239 -16.54 -2.69 1.54
N ILE A 240 -16.43 -1.65 2.35
CA ILE A 240 -17.21 -1.50 3.59
C ILE A 240 -18.73 -1.65 3.36
N ARG A 241 -19.24 -1.28 2.19
CA ARG A 241 -20.65 -1.45 1.81
C ARG A 241 -21.10 -2.92 1.75
N LYS A 242 -20.16 -3.85 1.62
CA LYS A 242 -20.40 -5.30 1.56
C LYS A 242 -20.16 -6.01 2.89
N VAL A 243 -19.63 -5.30 3.87
CA VAL A 243 -19.38 -5.86 5.20
C VAL A 243 -20.72 -6.05 5.93
N THR A 244 -20.96 -7.29 6.37
CA THR A 244 -22.19 -7.70 7.05
C THR A 244 -22.03 -7.76 8.56
N GLU A 245 -23.15 -7.82 9.29
CA GLU A 245 -23.16 -7.97 10.74
C GLU A 245 -22.41 -9.23 11.20
N ASP A 246 -22.60 -10.36 10.50
CA ASP A 246 -21.97 -11.65 10.84
C ASP A 246 -20.43 -11.59 10.76
N GLN A 247 -19.87 -10.65 10.02
CA GLN A 247 -18.42 -10.47 9.91
C GLN A 247 -17.84 -9.60 11.04
N ILE A 248 -18.68 -8.89 11.79
CA ILE A 248 -18.26 -7.94 12.83
C ILE A 248 -18.66 -8.46 14.22
N LEU A 249 -19.90 -8.89 14.40
CA LEU A 249 -20.47 -9.24 15.71
C LEU A 249 -19.67 -10.29 16.50
N PRO A 250 -19.02 -11.29 15.86
CA PRO A 250 -18.20 -12.25 16.61
C PRO A 250 -17.04 -11.65 17.41
N PHE A 251 -16.59 -10.44 17.03
CA PHE A 251 -15.44 -9.76 17.65
C PHE A 251 -15.84 -8.64 18.60
N ILE A 252 -17.12 -8.36 18.76
CA ILE A 252 -17.64 -7.24 19.53
C ILE A 252 -18.12 -7.72 20.90
N PRO A 253 -17.80 -7.00 22.00
CA PRO A 253 -18.36 -7.25 23.31
C PRO A 253 -19.88 -7.17 23.31
N ALA A 254 -20.54 -7.93 24.16
CA ALA A 254 -22.01 -7.95 24.29
C ALA A 254 -22.61 -6.54 24.56
N ASN A 255 -21.85 -5.67 25.19
CA ASN A 255 -22.24 -4.28 25.49
C ASN A 255 -21.95 -3.28 24.35
N GLY A 256 -21.44 -3.76 23.20
CA GLY A 256 -20.98 -2.95 22.10
C GLY A 256 -19.54 -2.45 22.28
N VAL A 257 -19.09 -1.56 21.37
CA VAL A 257 -17.75 -0.94 21.41
C VAL A 257 -17.80 0.49 21.93
N ASP A 258 -16.69 0.97 22.44
CA ASP A 258 -16.61 2.32 22.97
C ASP A 258 -16.48 3.35 21.86
N LEU A 259 -15.72 3.06 20.81
CA LEU A 259 -15.42 3.99 19.73
C LEU A 259 -15.48 3.31 18.36
N VAL A 260 -16.04 4.00 17.37
CA VAL A 260 -15.83 3.73 15.94
C VAL A 260 -15.12 4.94 15.32
N THR A 261 -14.03 4.73 14.61
CA THR A 261 -13.43 5.77 13.76
C THR A 261 -13.82 5.58 12.30
N SER A 262 -13.91 6.69 11.56
CA SER A 262 -14.26 6.67 10.15
C SER A 262 -13.48 7.75 9.40
N GLY A 263 -12.34 7.35 8.82
CA GLY A 263 -11.49 8.17 7.95
C GLY A 263 -11.84 7.99 6.48
N MET A 264 -13.06 8.38 6.07
CA MET A 264 -13.54 8.17 4.71
C MET A 264 -12.68 8.87 3.66
N PRO A 265 -12.51 8.27 2.44
CA PRO A 265 -11.68 8.80 1.38
C PRO A 265 -12.00 10.26 1.02
N CYS A 266 -10.98 11.13 1.03
CA CYS A 266 -11.10 12.56 0.79
C CYS A 266 -10.95 12.98 -0.69
N GLU A 267 -10.69 12.05 -1.60
CA GLU A 267 -10.43 12.36 -3.02
C GLU A 267 -11.57 13.15 -3.68
N THR A 268 -12.80 12.92 -3.27
CA THR A 268 -13.99 13.67 -3.73
C THR A 268 -14.07 15.08 -3.14
N PHE A 269 -13.34 15.37 -2.06
CA PHE A 269 -13.38 16.62 -1.31
C PHE A 269 -12.12 17.45 -1.45
N SER A 270 -10.99 16.87 -1.89
CA SER A 270 -9.72 17.58 -1.97
C SER A 270 -9.69 18.56 -3.16
N THR A 271 -9.07 19.72 -2.95
CA THR A 271 -8.83 20.72 -4.00
C THR A 271 -7.81 20.27 -5.06
N ALA A 272 -7.10 19.17 -4.83
CA ALA A 272 -6.13 18.59 -5.75
C ALA A 272 -6.79 17.66 -6.80
N GLY A 273 -8.06 17.26 -6.59
CA GLY A 273 -8.82 16.41 -7.49
C GLY A 273 -9.41 17.19 -8.69
N ASN A 274 -9.63 16.46 -9.80
CA ASN A 274 -10.26 17.03 -10.98
C ASN A 274 -11.75 17.34 -10.68
N THR A 275 -12.10 18.61 -10.59
CA THR A 275 -13.44 19.10 -10.20
C THR A 275 -14.58 18.57 -11.07
N SER A 276 -14.30 18.16 -12.33
CA SER A 276 -15.31 17.59 -13.23
C SER A 276 -15.74 16.16 -12.85
N ARG A 277 -14.96 15.41 -12.06
CA ARG A 277 -15.29 14.06 -11.59
C ARG A 277 -16.11 14.05 -10.32
N SER A 278 -16.10 15.11 -9.53
CA SER A 278 -16.75 15.17 -8.21
C SER A 278 -18.27 15.18 -8.28
N PHE A 279 -18.87 15.50 -9.42
CA PHE A 279 -20.34 15.63 -9.58
C PHE A 279 -21.11 14.28 -9.59
N TYR A 280 -20.43 13.15 -9.80
CA TYR A 280 -21.08 11.83 -9.96
C TYR A 280 -20.48 10.72 -9.11
N ASP A 281 -19.68 11.04 -8.09
CA ASP A 281 -18.95 10.06 -7.30
C ASP A 281 -19.75 9.67 -6.04
N ASP A 282 -20.29 8.44 -6.02
CA ASP A 282 -21.05 7.90 -4.90
C ASP A 282 -20.21 7.73 -3.61
N ARG A 283 -18.88 7.87 -3.70
CA ARG A 283 -17.98 7.85 -2.54
C ARG A 283 -18.22 9.02 -1.59
N GLN A 284 -18.86 10.10 -2.01
CA GLN A 284 -19.23 11.22 -1.15
C GLN A 284 -20.17 10.82 0.01
N PHE A 285 -20.85 9.66 -0.09
CA PHE A 285 -21.78 9.14 0.92
C PHE A 285 -21.19 8.00 1.77
N LEU A 286 -19.92 7.68 1.61
CA LEU A 286 -19.27 6.60 2.37
C LEU A 286 -19.27 6.86 3.89
N TYR A 287 -19.44 8.08 4.35
CA TYR A 287 -19.62 8.39 5.77
C TYR A 287 -20.82 7.64 6.38
N ARG A 288 -21.85 7.32 5.60
CA ARG A 288 -23.02 6.53 6.04
C ARG A 288 -22.62 5.12 6.48
N GLU A 289 -21.61 4.58 5.86
CA GLU A 289 -21.09 3.26 6.23
C GLU A 289 -20.43 3.30 7.63
N GLY A 290 -19.74 4.37 7.98
CA GLY A 290 -19.24 4.56 9.34
C GLY A 290 -20.36 4.60 10.38
N ILE A 291 -21.47 5.28 10.08
CA ILE A 291 -22.67 5.30 10.93
C ILE A 291 -23.29 3.90 11.02
N ARG A 292 -23.45 3.19 9.90
CA ARG A 292 -23.99 1.83 9.84
C ARG A 292 -23.16 0.86 10.69
N ILE A 293 -21.83 0.86 10.55
CA ILE A 293 -20.94 0.02 11.36
C ILE A 293 -21.06 0.36 12.85
N ALA A 294 -21.15 1.65 13.19
CA ALA A 294 -21.33 2.07 14.59
C ALA A 294 -22.67 1.61 15.17
N GLN A 295 -23.74 1.57 14.37
CA GLN A 295 -25.02 1.02 14.79
C GLN A 295 -24.96 -0.50 14.99
N ILE A 296 -24.35 -1.25 14.06
CA ILE A 296 -24.13 -2.71 14.18
C ILE A 296 -23.34 -3.01 15.46
N ALA A 297 -22.26 -2.25 15.67
CA ALA A 297 -21.37 -2.44 16.82
C ALA A 297 -21.92 -1.87 18.13
N ASN A 298 -23.09 -1.28 18.13
CA ASN A 298 -23.67 -0.57 19.29
C ASN A 298 -22.66 0.40 19.92
N ALA A 299 -21.92 1.16 19.10
CA ALA A 299 -20.84 2.02 19.54
C ALA A 299 -21.33 3.16 20.44
N LYS A 300 -20.57 3.53 21.47
CA LYS A 300 -20.88 4.67 22.37
C LYS A 300 -20.53 5.99 21.70
N MET A 301 -19.44 6.03 20.91
CA MET A 301 -18.94 7.21 20.22
C MET A 301 -18.54 6.90 18.78
N ILE A 302 -18.59 7.93 17.92
CA ILE A 302 -18.06 7.91 16.55
C ILE A 302 -17.12 9.11 16.38
N LEU A 303 -15.93 8.89 15.84
CA LEU A 303 -15.00 9.92 15.42
C LEU A 303 -14.84 9.89 13.90
N PHE A 304 -15.37 10.91 13.22
CA PHE A 304 -15.12 11.13 11.79
C PHE A 304 -13.88 12.00 11.57
N GLU A 305 -13.07 11.63 10.58
CA GLU A 305 -11.93 12.42 10.11
C GLU A 305 -12.06 12.74 8.63
N ASN A 306 -11.66 13.94 8.24
CA ASN A 306 -11.53 14.32 6.82
C ASN A 306 -10.63 15.56 6.65
N VAL A 307 -10.44 15.98 5.39
CA VAL A 307 -9.78 17.25 5.08
C VAL A 307 -10.71 18.44 5.37
N PRO A 308 -10.18 19.64 5.75
CA PRO A 308 -11.01 20.81 6.04
C PRO A 308 -11.95 21.22 4.90
N ALA A 309 -11.61 20.93 3.65
CA ALA A 309 -12.44 21.24 2.48
C ALA A 309 -13.84 20.62 2.50
N ILE A 310 -14.06 19.55 3.30
CA ILE A 310 -15.40 18.94 3.46
C ILE A 310 -16.43 19.95 4.02
N THR A 311 -16.00 20.93 4.84
CA THR A 311 -16.89 21.91 5.45
C THR A 311 -17.55 22.86 4.45
N SER A 312 -16.98 23.01 3.26
CA SER A 312 -17.52 23.84 2.18
C SER A 312 -18.13 23.04 1.04
N LYS A 313 -18.04 21.70 1.10
CA LYS A 313 -18.52 20.82 0.03
C LYS A 313 -20.03 20.66 0.12
N ARG A 314 -20.69 20.78 -1.03
CA ARG A 314 -22.14 20.60 -1.16
C ARG A 314 -22.45 19.31 -1.91
N GLU A 315 -23.58 18.70 -1.55
CA GLU A 315 -24.13 17.58 -2.28
C GLU A 315 -24.51 18.00 -3.70
N ALA A 316 -24.04 17.26 -4.68
CA ALA A 316 -24.16 17.66 -6.09
C ALA A 316 -25.48 17.27 -6.76
N LYS A 317 -26.21 16.25 -6.25
CA LYS A 317 -27.31 15.60 -7.00
C LYS A 317 -28.73 15.93 -6.53
N GLN A 318 -28.95 16.31 -5.29
CA GLN A 318 -30.31 16.39 -4.75
C GLN A 318 -30.64 17.70 -4.02
N SER A 319 -29.91 18.01 -2.93
CA SER A 319 -30.34 19.08 -2.02
C SER A 319 -29.51 20.36 -2.15
N GLY A 320 -28.28 20.29 -2.63
CA GLY A 320 -27.33 21.40 -2.58
C GLY A 320 -26.88 21.77 -1.15
N GLU A 321 -27.27 20.97 -0.14
CA GLU A 321 -26.87 21.15 1.26
C GLU A 321 -25.36 20.88 1.45
N LEU A 322 -24.80 21.40 2.53
CA LEU A 322 -23.44 21.06 2.91
C LEU A 322 -23.39 19.59 3.38
N ILE A 323 -22.40 18.84 2.92
CA ILE A 323 -22.22 17.42 3.29
C ILE A 323 -22.10 17.28 4.82
N VAL A 324 -21.42 18.22 5.49
CA VAL A 324 -21.29 18.21 6.96
C VAL A 324 -22.66 18.38 7.63
N ASP A 325 -23.57 19.19 7.08
CA ASP A 325 -24.90 19.38 7.68
C ASP A 325 -25.77 18.14 7.48
N ILE A 326 -25.67 17.46 6.33
CA ILE A 326 -26.30 16.17 6.08
C ILE A 326 -25.76 15.13 7.07
N LEU A 327 -24.43 15.01 7.22
CA LEU A 327 -23.80 14.11 8.19
C LEU A 327 -24.30 14.34 9.61
N LYS A 328 -24.36 15.59 10.05
CA LYS A 328 -24.85 15.96 11.41
C LYS A 328 -26.33 15.61 11.61
N ARG A 329 -27.16 15.71 10.56
CA ARG A 329 -28.55 15.27 10.60
C ARG A 329 -28.65 13.75 10.73
N GLU A 330 -27.94 13.01 9.90
CA GLU A 330 -27.95 11.55 9.92
C GLU A 330 -27.34 10.97 11.22
N LEU A 331 -26.35 11.63 11.81
CA LEU A 331 -25.84 11.29 13.15
C LEU A 331 -26.93 11.41 14.23
N ARG A 332 -27.72 12.50 14.23
CA ARG A 332 -28.85 12.66 15.18
C ARG A 332 -29.90 11.58 15.00
N GLU A 333 -30.25 11.27 13.75
CA GLU A 333 -31.21 10.21 13.40
C GLU A 333 -30.71 8.82 13.84
N ALA A 334 -29.40 8.59 13.81
CA ALA A 334 -28.75 7.35 14.27
C ALA A 334 -28.56 7.28 15.80
N GLY A 335 -28.96 8.30 16.55
CA GLY A 335 -28.85 8.34 18.01
C GLY A 335 -27.56 9.00 18.55
N TYR A 336 -26.74 9.61 17.69
CA TYR A 336 -25.50 10.32 18.06
C TYR A 336 -25.71 11.84 18.01
N GLY A 337 -26.71 12.33 18.77
CA GLY A 337 -27.14 13.74 18.73
C GLY A 337 -26.21 14.71 19.46
N ASN A 338 -25.36 14.23 20.36
CA ASN A 338 -24.37 15.02 21.05
C ASN A 338 -23.05 14.98 20.28
N TYR A 339 -22.62 16.08 19.66
CA TYR A 339 -21.40 16.13 18.86
C TYR A 339 -20.67 17.48 18.97
N ILE A 340 -19.38 17.43 18.71
CA ILE A 340 -18.50 18.60 18.49
C ILE A 340 -17.81 18.47 17.14
N GLU A 341 -17.51 19.61 16.51
CA GLU A 341 -16.74 19.67 15.28
C GLU A 341 -15.54 20.61 15.45
N VAL A 342 -14.40 20.24 14.84
CA VAL A 342 -13.15 21.01 14.96
C VAL A 342 -12.22 20.77 13.80
N VAL A 343 -11.44 21.80 13.43
CA VAL A 343 -10.26 21.65 12.58
C VAL A 343 -9.02 21.72 13.46
N LEU A 344 -8.21 20.67 13.45
CA LEU A 344 -6.98 20.58 14.22
C LEU A 344 -5.76 20.74 13.32
N ASP A 345 -4.77 21.50 13.81
CA ASP A 345 -3.44 21.62 13.22
C ASP A 345 -2.52 20.60 13.88
N SER A 346 -2.02 19.63 13.11
CA SER A 346 -1.18 18.54 13.60
C SER A 346 0.11 19.01 14.28
N THR A 347 0.64 20.20 13.93
CA THR A 347 1.85 20.75 14.56
C THR A 347 1.68 20.98 16.05
N LYS A 348 0.46 21.25 16.51
CA LYS A 348 0.13 21.45 17.93
C LYS A 348 0.16 20.15 18.74
N TYR A 349 0.27 19.02 18.07
CA TYR A 349 0.26 17.68 18.66
C TYR A 349 1.58 16.92 18.45
N GLY A 350 2.65 17.67 18.16
CA GLY A 350 3.99 17.09 18.01
C GLY A 350 4.27 16.47 16.62
N VAL A 351 3.37 16.62 15.65
CA VAL A 351 3.60 16.14 14.28
C VAL A 351 4.47 17.15 13.53
N PRO A 352 5.61 16.75 12.94
CA PRO A 352 6.55 17.67 12.28
C PRO A 352 6.06 18.09 10.87
N GLN A 353 4.75 18.33 10.72
CA GLN A 353 4.16 18.75 9.43
C GLN A 353 2.95 19.66 9.63
N LYS A 354 2.84 20.66 8.76
CA LYS A 354 1.69 21.59 8.63
C LYS A 354 0.53 20.86 7.96
N ARG A 355 -0.30 20.13 8.75
CA ARG A 355 -1.42 19.31 8.27
C ARG A 355 -2.68 19.61 9.09
N ASN A 356 -3.68 20.17 8.44
CA ASN A 356 -4.98 20.43 9.07
C ASN A 356 -5.95 19.29 8.75
N ARG A 357 -6.71 18.85 9.76
CA ARG A 357 -7.75 17.84 9.65
C ARG A 357 -9.01 18.28 10.35
N PHE A 358 -10.13 18.03 9.71
CA PHE A 358 -11.47 18.22 10.23
C PHE A 358 -11.92 16.96 10.95
N PHE A 359 -12.50 17.14 12.14
CA PHE A 359 -13.06 16.06 12.94
C PHE A 359 -14.48 16.37 13.38
N ILE A 360 -15.31 15.32 13.48
CA ILE A 360 -16.56 15.33 14.25
C ILE A 360 -16.47 14.17 15.24
N LEU A 361 -16.51 14.49 16.54
CA LEU A 361 -16.72 13.51 17.59
C LEU A 361 -18.20 13.55 17.98
N ALA A 362 -18.90 12.43 17.83
CA ALA A 362 -20.31 12.28 18.16
C ALA A 362 -20.52 11.18 19.20
N CYS A 363 -21.46 11.39 20.12
CA CYS A 363 -21.73 10.52 21.26
C CYS A 363 -23.24 10.27 21.42
N ARG A 364 -23.60 9.08 21.93
CA ARG A 364 -25.00 8.72 22.25
C ARG A 364 -25.53 9.38 23.51
N PHE A 365 -24.64 9.78 24.42
CA PHE A 365 -25.00 10.30 25.74
C PHE A 365 -25.13 11.83 25.70
N PRO A 366 -26.35 12.40 25.79
CA PRO A 366 -26.54 13.84 25.68
C PRO A 366 -25.96 14.63 26.86
N GLU A 367 -25.79 13.97 28.00
CA GLU A 367 -25.22 14.56 29.23
C GLU A 367 -23.71 14.69 29.22
N TRP A 368 -23.00 13.95 28.34
CA TRP A 368 -21.54 14.02 28.28
C TRP A 368 -21.05 15.35 27.71
N ARG A 369 -20.08 15.95 28.34
CA ARG A 369 -19.46 17.20 27.89
C ARG A 369 -18.30 16.89 26.96
N LEU A 370 -18.57 16.80 25.67
CA LEU A 370 -17.54 16.57 24.68
C LEU A 370 -16.55 17.74 24.60
N GLN A 371 -15.26 17.43 24.43
CA GLN A 371 -14.18 18.39 24.32
C GLN A 371 -13.19 17.96 23.25
N THR A 372 -12.51 18.95 22.65
CA THR A 372 -11.42 18.70 21.70
C THR A 372 -10.13 18.34 22.46
N PRO A 373 -9.21 17.60 21.82
CA PRO A 373 -7.90 17.33 22.41
C PRO A 373 -7.15 18.62 22.77
N THR A 374 -6.52 18.62 23.91
CA THR A 374 -5.63 19.71 24.32
C THR A 374 -4.32 19.61 23.56
N PRO A 375 -3.76 20.69 22.99
CA PRO A 375 -2.44 20.69 22.39
C PRO A 375 -1.39 20.09 23.33
N THR A 376 -0.55 19.18 22.81
CA THR A 376 0.48 18.45 23.57
C THR A 376 1.89 18.98 23.33
N ALA A 377 2.12 19.66 22.20
CA ALA A 377 3.44 20.17 21.83
C ALA A 377 3.67 21.56 22.41
N GLY A 378 4.77 21.75 23.14
CA GLY A 378 5.22 23.06 23.64
C GLY A 378 5.86 23.92 22.53
N SER A 379 6.42 23.30 21.50
CA SER A 379 7.02 23.93 20.32
C SER A 379 6.72 23.10 19.07
N VAL A 380 6.91 23.70 17.92
CA VAL A 380 6.77 23.00 16.63
C VAL A 380 7.98 22.10 16.42
N VAL A 381 7.76 20.81 16.18
CA VAL A 381 8.80 19.87 15.80
C VAL A 381 9.23 20.16 14.36
N THR A 382 10.53 20.29 14.13
CA THR A 382 11.12 20.65 12.84
C THR A 382 11.45 19.42 12.00
N VAL A 383 11.69 19.62 10.69
CA VAL A 383 12.18 18.56 9.80
C VAL A 383 13.52 18.01 10.30
N ARG A 384 14.42 18.85 10.80
CA ARG A 384 15.71 18.43 11.35
C ARG A 384 15.53 17.48 12.53
N GLU A 385 14.69 17.83 13.48
CA GLU A 385 14.39 16.99 14.65
C GLU A 385 13.72 15.66 14.22
N ALA A 386 12.85 15.71 13.22
CA ALA A 386 12.16 14.53 12.72
C ALA A 386 13.09 13.55 12.01
N LEU A 387 14.12 14.04 11.31
CA LEU A 387 15.06 13.22 10.56
C LEU A 387 16.33 12.88 11.35
N ALA A 388 16.48 13.38 12.57
CA ALA A 388 17.61 13.06 13.45
C ALA A 388 17.77 11.54 13.61
N GLY A 389 19.00 11.08 13.73
CA GLY A 389 19.34 9.67 13.89
C GLY A 389 19.28 8.85 12.59
N LEU A 390 18.58 9.29 11.53
CA LEU A 390 18.53 8.55 10.26
C LEU A 390 19.81 8.78 9.45
N PRO A 391 20.50 7.71 8.97
CA PRO A 391 21.70 7.86 8.18
C PRO A 391 21.41 8.43 6.80
N ASN A 392 22.40 9.09 6.19
CA ASN A 392 22.26 9.44 4.78
C ASN A 392 22.31 8.18 3.91
N VAL A 393 21.37 8.06 2.99
CA VAL A 393 21.35 7.04 1.93
C VAL A 393 21.64 7.69 0.59
N ILE A 394 22.49 7.07 -0.21
CA ILE A 394 22.93 7.62 -1.49
C ILE A 394 21.89 7.32 -2.57
N ALA A 395 21.42 8.37 -3.25
CA ALA A 395 20.50 8.22 -4.39
C ALA A 395 21.02 7.19 -5.42
N ASN A 396 20.12 6.40 -5.98
CA ASN A 396 20.47 5.34 -6.96
C ASN A 396 21.33 4.19 -6.43
N SER A 397 21.72 4.17 -5.14
CA SER A 397 22.28 2.97 -4.53
C SER A 397 21.16 1.93 -4.30
N ASN A 398 21.55 0.66 -4.13
CA ASN A 398 20.63 -0.36 -3.63
C ASN A 398 20.91 -0.65 -2.14
N GLN A 399 21.62 0.26 -1.47
CA GLN A 399 21.98 0.11 -0.06
C GLN A 399 20.93 0.81 0.79
N GLU A 400 20.29 0.04 1.63
CA GLU A 400 19.38 0.51 2.66
C GLU A 400 20.18 1.08 3.85
N GLY A 401 19.71 2.17 4.42
CA GLY A 401 20.27 2.69 5.68
C GLY A 401 19.77 1.86 6.84
N LYS A 402 20.66 1.18 7.54
CA LYS A 402 20.29 0.20 8.57
C LYS A 402 20.60 0.64 9.99
N GLU A 403 21.64 1.44 10.17
CA GLU A 403 22.13 1.81 11.49
C GLU A 403 21.86 3.29 11.78
N TYR A 404 21.37 3.59 12.98
CA TYR A 404 21.14 4.97 13.41
C TYR A 404 22.49 5.71 13.60
N THR A 405 22.46 7.03 13.35
CA THR A 405 23.59 7.92 13.65
C THR A 405 23.54 8.38 15.11
N GLU A 406 24.57 9.08 15.55
CA GLU A 406 24.66 9.67 16.91
C GLU A 406 23.88 11.00 17.05
N ASP A 407 23.21 11.46 15.99
CA ASP A 407 22.38 12.67 16.05
C ASP A 407 21.02 12.36 16.69
N HIS A 408 20.68 13.07 17.76
CA HIS A 408 19.50 12.78 18.56
C HIS A 408 18.59 14.01 18.71
N SER A 409 17.30 13.75 18.84
CA SER A 409 16.28 14.71 19.23
C SER A 409 15.25 14.03 20.14
N ASP A 410 14.52 14.81 20.95
CA ASP A 410 13.42 14.28 21.76
C ASP A 410 12.37 13.58 20.87
N TYR A 411 12.14 14.12 19.68
CA TYR A 411 11.22 13.51 18.72
C TYR A 411 11.74 12.19 18.18
N GLU A 412 13.02 12.09 17.82
CA GLU A 412 13.64 10.83 17.39
C GLU A 412 13.53 9.75 18.48
N GLN A 413 13.82 10.12 19.72
CA GLN A 413 13.70 9.20 20.85
C GLN A 413 12.26 8.71 21.02
N LEU A 414 11.27 9.62 20.91
CA LEU A 414 9.85 9.26 20.96
C LEU A 414 9.46 8.28 19.83
N MET A 415 9.97 8.47 18.60
CA MET A 415 9.68 7.57 17.48
C MET A 415 10.27 6.17 17.66
N ARG A 416 11.28 6.02 18.50
CA ARG A 416 11.94 4.74 18.84
C ARG A 416 11.47 4.13 20.15
N ASP A 417 10.62 4.81 20.90
CA ASP A 417 10.09 4.32 22.16
C ASP A 417 8.92 3.36 21.96
N ASP A 418 9.22 2.08 21.72
CA ASP A 418 8.20 1.05 21.49
C ASP A 418 7.23 0.92 22.68
N ALA A 419 7.68 1.23 23.93
CA ALA A 419 6.81 1.20 25.10
C ALA A 419 5.77 2.32 25.07
N PHE A 420 6.14 3.53 24.61
CA PHE A 420 5.18 4.61 24.41
C PHE A 420 4.10 4.23 23.37
N TRP A 421 4.52 3.53 22.32
CA TRP A 421 3.65 3.14 21.21
C TRP A 421 2.82 1.87 21.47
N ASP A 422 2.93 1.27 22.67
CA ASP A 422 2.30 -0.01 23.04
C ASP A 422 2.63 -1.13 22.02
N ARG A 423 3.92 -1.23 21.67
CA ARG A 423 4.44 -2.17 20.69
C ARG A 423 5.48 -3.10 21.31
N GLU A 424 5.59 -4.31 20.79
CA GLU A 424 6.70 -5.19 21.14
C GLU A 424 8.02 -4.58 20.68
N ALA A 425 9.01 -4.63 21.56
CA ALA A 425 10.34 -4.12 21.24
C ALA A 425 10.91 -4.84 20.00
N MET A 426 11.44 -4.06 19.07
CA MET A 426 12.08 -4.61 17.87
C MET A 426 13.22 -5.56 18.24
N THR A 427 13.18 -6.76 17.68
CA THR A 427 14.27 -7.75 17.83
C THR A 427 15.49 -7.38 16.98
N SER A 428 15.32 -6.58 15.93
CA SER A 428 16.37 -6.01 15.08
C SER A 428 16.47 -4.51 15.30
N GLN A 429 17.70 -4.01 15.37
CA GLN A 429 17.98 -2.56 15.43
C GLN A 429 17.99 -1.93 14.02
N ASP A 430 17.65 -2.67 12.99
CA ASP A 430 17.66 -2.19 11.62
C ASP A 430 16.52 -1.18 11.37
N ILE A 431 16.85 -0.09 10.68
CA ILE A 431 15.86 0.92 10.27
C ILE A 431 15.02 0.35 9.13
N LEU A 432 13.72 0.27 9.33
CA LEU A 432 12.79 -0.26 8.33
C LEU A 432 12.43 0.77 7.26
N ASN A 433 12.33 0.33 6.00
CA ASN A 433 11.88 1.14 4.85
C ASN A 433 12.75 2.38 4.55
N HIS A 434 14.04 2.37 4.92
CA HIS A 434 14.97 3.47 4.68
C HIS A 434 15.85 3.24 3.45
N MET A 435 15.19 2.99 2.30
CA MET A 435 15.83 2.74 1.01
C MET A 435 15.77 3.99 0.12
N PRO A 436 16.88 4.39 -0.52
CA PRO A 436 16.88 5.53 -1.43
C PRO A 436 16.17 5.20 -2.73
N MET A 437 15.42 6.16 -3.23
CA MET A 437 14.75 6.02 -4.51
C MET A 437 15.71 6.21 -5.69
N LYS A 438 15.35 5.60 -6.83
CA LYS A 438 16.10 5.74 -8.08
C LYS A 438 15.64 6.99 -8.83
N HIS A 439 16.58 7.87 -9.15
CA HIS A 439 16.35 9.09 -9.90
C HIS A 439 17.15 9.11 -11.20
N ARG A 440 16.59 9.75 -12.23
CA ARG A 440 17.35 10.05 -13.46
C ARG A 440 18.42 11.10 -13.16
N SER A 441 19.55 11.06 -13.89
CA SER A 441 20.62 12.05 -13.72
C SER A 441 20.11 13.49 -13.81
N CYS A 442 19.23 13.80 -14.76
CA CYS A 442 18.62 15.14 -14.88
C CYS A 442 17.75 15.54 -13.68
N THR A 443 17.18 14.56 -12.95
CA THR A 443 16.42 14.82 -11.72
C THR A 443 17.36 15.15 -10.56
N LEU A 444 18.48 14.43 -10.42
CA LEU A 444 19.50 14.74 -9.40
C LEU A 444 20.12 16.13 -9.65
N GLN A 445 20.43 16.45 -10.90
CA GLN A 445 20.92 17.79 -11.29
C GLN A 445 19.89 18.89 -10.96
N ARG A 446 18.60 18.62 -11.14
CA ARG A 446 17.52 19.54 -10.73
C ARG A 446 17.52 19.73 -9.22
N PHE A 447 17.64 18.66 -8.45
CA PHE A 447 17.69 18.75 -7.00
C PHE A 447 18.88 19.59 -6.53
N ALA A 448 20.06 19.39 -7.10
CA ALA A 448 21.25 20.18 -6.79
C ALA A 448 21.11 21.69 -7.05
N LEU A 449 20.19 22.10 -7.92
CA LEU A 449 19.91 23.51 -8.20
C LEU A 449 18.92 24.17 -7.24
N LEU A 450 18.22 23.39 -6.42
CA LEU A 450 17.22 23.89 -5.46
C LEU A 450 17.89 24.32 -4.15
N ASN A 451 17.59 25.51 -3.68
CA ASN A 451 17.90 25.92 -2.32
C ASN A 451 16.80 25.44 -1.36
N GLN A 452 17.10 25.39 -0.06
CA GLN A 452 16.10 25.09 0.97
C GLN A 452 14.92 26.09 0.87
N GLY A 453 13.70 25.57 0.92
CA GLY A 453 12.49 26.36 0.72
C GLY A 453 12.11 26.65 -0.73
N GLU A 454 12.89 26.17 -1.69
CA GLU A 454 12.54 26.32 -3.10
C GLU A 454 11.87 25.08 -3.68
N SER A 455 10.97 25.31 -4.62
CA SER A 455 10.26 24.31 -5.40
C SER A 455 10.69 24.34 -6.87
N LEU A 456 10.24 23.37 -7.63
CA LEU A 456 10.40 23.37 -9.09
C LEU A 456 9.90 24.68 -9.73
N LYS A 457 8.85 25.29 -9.16
CA LYS A 457 8.34 26.59 -9.65
C LYS A 457 9.36 27.70 -9.48
N ASN A 458 9.97 27.82 -8.31
CA ASN A 458 11.01 28.83 -8.04
C ASN A 458 12.19 28.65 -9.00
N LEU A 459 12.62 27.41 -9.21
CA LEU A 459 13.68 27.09 -10.14
C LEU A 459 13.31 27.46 -11.58
N PHE A 460 12.09 27.17 -12.01
CA PHE A 460 11.58 27.52 -13.32
C PHE A 460 11.50 29.05 -13.52
N ASP A 461 11.08 29.79 -12.50
CA ASP A 461 10.97 31.26 -12.57
C ASP A 461 12.36 31.94 -12.56
N ARG A 462 13.36 31.30 -11.90
CA ARG A 462 14.75 31.81 -11.84
C ARG A 462 15.43 31.79 -13.18
N TYR A 463 15.25 30.78 -14.01
CA TYR A 463 15.88 30.62 -15.29
C TYR A 463 14.96 31.10 -16.41
N GLN A 464 15.47 31.97 -17.34
CA GLN A 464 14.71 32.53 -18.45
C GLN A 464 15.50 32.46 -19.75
N GLY A 465 14.84 32.71 -20.90
CA GLY A 465 15.46 32.74 -22.22
C GLY A 465 16.25 31.47 -22.56
N GLU A 466 17.41 31.64 -23.16
CA GLU A 466 18.29 30.57 -23.64
C GLU A 466 18.69 29.58 -22.54
N GLU A 467 18.90 30.07 -21.31
CA GLU A 467 19.28 29.22 -20.20
C GLU A 467 18.13 28.27 -19.80
N ARG A 468 16.88 28.74 -19.76
CA ARG A 468 15.71 27.90 -19.56
C ARG A 468 15.57 26.86 -20.67
N GLU A 469 15.75 27.26 -21.92
CA GLU A 469 15.68 26.36 -23.08
C GLU A 469 16.75 25.27 -23.00
N ARG A 470 17.98 25.64 -22.61
CA ARG A 470 19.07 24.67 -22.35
C ARG A 470 18.68 23.64 -21.30
N LEU A 471 18.22 24.09 -20.13
CA LEU A 471 17.83 23.23 -19.04
C LEU A 471 16.62 22.34 -19.40
N GLN A 472 15.71 22.83 -20.24
CA GLN A 472 14.60 22.03 -20.77
C GLN A 472 15.05 20.97 -21.79
N LYS A 473 16.03 21.32 -22.66
CA LYS A 473 16.64 20.37 -23.60
C LYS A 473 17.37 19.24 -22.85
N GLU A 474 18.06 19.58 -21.78
CA GLU A 474 18.73 18.64 -20.88
C GLU A 474 17.76 17.87 -19.95
N ARG A 475 16.46 18.17 -19.99
CA ARG A 475 15.40 17.60 -19.14
C ARG A 475 15.57 17.90 -17.65
N ILE A 476 16.41 18.84 -17.30
CA ILE A 476 16.56 19.34 -15.91
C ILE A 476 15.31 20.12 -15.52
N LEU A 477 14.81 20.99 -16.39
CA LEU A 477 13.50 21.63 -16.24
C LEU A 477 12.46 20.95 -17.14
N PRO A 478 11.21 20.79 -16.67
CA PRO A 478 10.13 20.27 -17.51
C PRO A 478 9.63 21.32 -18.49
N LYS A 479 9.04 20.88 -19.62
CA LYS A 479 8.37 21.78 -20.56
C LYS A 479 7.07 22.38 -20.00
N LYS A 480 6.36 21.62 -19.14
CA LYS A 480 5.16 22.07 -18.43
C LYS A 480 5.49 22.26 -16.96
N MET A 481 4.99 23.34 -16.37
CA MET A 481 5.13 23.66 -14.96
C MET A 481 4.24 22.74 -14.11
N PHE A 482 4.79 22.28 -12.98
CA PHE A 482 4.09 21.60 -11.91
C PHE A 482 4.32 22.34 -10.60
N ILE A 483 3.27 22.93 -10.04
CA ILE A 483 3.38 23.90 -8.92
C ILE A 483 3.86 23.24 -7.62
N LYS A 484 3.45 22.00 -7.35
CA LYS A 484 3.72 21.32 -6.09
C LYS A 484 4.75 20.17 -6.23
N ARG A 485 5.83 20.38 -6.99
CA ARG A 485 6.85 19.35 -7.17
C ARG A 485 8.23 19.83 -6.75
N ASN A 486 8.99 18.88 -6.22
CA ASN A 486 10.41 19.03 -5.89
C ASN A 486 10.67 20.24 -4.95
N TYR A 487 9.91 20.34 -3.86
CA TYR A 487 10.17 21.33 -2.81
C TYR A 487 11.27 20.81 -1.88
N ARG A 488 12.42 21.51 -1.84
CA ARG A 488 13.48 21.19 -0.89
C ARG A 488 13.04 21.68 0.50
N LEU A 489 12.93 20.74 1.43
CA LEU A 489 12.47 21.05 2.78
C LEU A 489 13.39 22.04 3.50
N ILE A 490 12.80 22.84 4.39
CA ILE A 490 13.53 23.74 5.30
C ILE A 490 13.79 22.98 6.60
N PRO A 491 15.06 22.73 6.98
CA PRO A 491 15.37 21.89 8.13
C PRO A 491 14.81 22.41 9.47
N ASN A 492 14.75 23.74 9.65
CA ASN A 492 14.33 24.38 10.90
C ASN A 492 12.83 24.76 10.94
N GLU A 493 12.02 24.19 10.04
CA GLU A 493 10.56 24.34 10.03
C GLU A 493 9.87 22.97 10.04
N ALA A 494 8.57 22.96 10.38
CA ALA A 494 7.73 21.79 10.07
C ALA A 494 7.55 21.66 8.55
N SER A 495 7.51 20.42 8.05
CA SER A 495 7.29 20.16 6.63
C SER A 495 5.91 20.65 6.15
N PRO A 496 5.73 20.94 4.87
CA PRO A 496 4.41 20.98 4.28
C PRO A 496 3.70 19.63 4.48
N THR A 497 2.40 19.58 4.18
CA THR A 497 1.60 18.34 4.30
C THR A 497 2.22 17.21 3.46
N VAL A 498 2.52 16.09 4.10
CA VAL A 498 2.90 14.82 3.45
C VAL A 498 1.65 14.27 2.76
N THR A 499 1.65 14.25 1.44
CA THR A 499 0.53 13.74 0.62
C THR A 499 0.86 12.39 0.03
N SER A 500 -0.11 11.72 -0.59
CA SER A 500 0.09 10.49 -1.38
C SER A 500 1.12 10.64 -2.53
N HIS A 501 1.53 11.87 -2.85
CA HIS A 501 2.52 12.18 -3.89
C HIS A 501 3.86 12.68 -3.32
N CYS A 502 4.10 12.50 -2.03
CA CYS A 502 5.26 13.07 -1.32
C CYS A 502 6.62 12.68 -1.93
N LEU A 503 6.72 11.52 -2.59
CA LEU A 503 7.92 11.13 -3.33
C LEU A 503 8.32 12.16 -4.42
N ASP A 504 7.34 12.67 -5.15
CA ASP A 504 7.55 13.66 -6.20
C ASP A 504 7.57 15.11 -5.67
N GLU A 505 6.96 15.33 -4.52
CA GLU A 505 6.78 16.65 -3.94
C GLU A 505 7.99 17.12 -3.14
N PHE A 506 8.69 16.23 -2.43
CA PHE A 506 9.75 16.61 -1.50
C PHE A 506 11.15 16.23 -1.96
N VAL A 507 12.08 17.12 -1.66
CA VAL A 507 13.53 16.91 -1.73
C VAL A 507 14.09 17.03 -0.31
N HIS A 508 15.02 16.14 0.03
CA HIS A 508 15.69 16.15 1.34
C HIS A 508 16.34 17.53 1.61
N PRO A 509 16.29 18.05 2.84
CA PRO A 509 16.83 19.39 3.14
C PRO A 509 18.32 19.52 2.79
N ASP A 510 19.13 18.49 3.06
CA ASP A 510 20.59 18.54 2.97
C ASP A 510 21.18 17.68 1.82
N TYR A 511 20.37 16.79 1.18
CA TYR A 511 20.83 15.87 0.14
C TYR A 511 20.04 16.00 -1.15
N ASP A 512 20.69 15.76 -2.29
CA ASP A 512 20.10 15.87 -3.63
C ASP A 512 19.31 14.61 -4.01
N ARG A 513 18.31 14.27 -3.20
CA ARG A 513 17.42 13.14 -3.40
C ARG A 513 16.02 13.40 -2.83
N ALA A 514 15.04 12.64 -3.30
CA ALA A 514 13.75 12.58 -2.62
C ALA A 514 13.88 11.93 -1.23
N LEU A 515 12.88 12.12 -0.40
CA LEU A 515 12.79 11.45 0.89
C LEU A 515 12.61 9.93 0.71
N THR A 516 13.09 9.17 1.66
CA THR A 516 12.79 7.74 1.77
C THR A 516 11.39 7.54 2.38
N VAL A 517 10.88 6.30 2.31
CA VAL A 517 9.62 5.93 2.98
C VAL A 517 9.72 6.19 4.49
N ARG A 518 10.85 5.82 5.15
CA ARG A 518 11.06 6.07 6.58
C ARG A 518 11.09 7.56 6.93
N GLU A 519 11.73 8.39 6.14
CA GLU A 519 11.74 9.84 6.33
C GLU A 519 10.32 10.44 6.23
N CYS A 520 9.54 10.02 5.23
CA CYS A 520 8.12 10.42 5.13
C CYS A 520 7.29 9.90 6.31
N ALA A 521 7.53 8.67 6.78
CA ALA A 521 6.86 8.09 7.94
C ALA A 521 7.16 8.88 9.23
N ARG A 522 8.43 9.29 9.44
CA ARG A 522 8.80 10.18 10.55
C ARG A 522 8.08 11.53 10.48
N LEU A 523 8.00 12.15 9.30
CA LEU A 523 7.24 13.40 9.13
C LEU A 523 5.73 13.21 9.38
N GLN A 524 5.20 12.01 9.23
CA GLN A 524 3.81 11.66 9.51
C GLN A 524 3.61 11.14 10.95
N SER A 525 4.66 11.08 11.76
CA SER A 525 4.71 10.58 13.14
C SER A 525 4.42 9.08 13.31
N PHE A 526 4.75 8.25 12.33
CA PHE A 526 4.80 6.79 12.55
C PHE A 526 6.06 6.40 13.31
N PRO A 527 5.96 5.51 14.32
CA PRO A 527 7.14 5.01 15.04
C PRO A 527 8.09 4.24 14.12
N ASP A 528 9.35 4.12 14.51
CA ASP A 528 10.37 3.45 13.70
C ASP A 528 10.15 1.96 13.58
N SER A 529 9.54 1.34 14.57
CA SER A 529 9.09 -0.05 14.52
C SER A 529 7.93 -0.31 13.56
N TYR A 530 7.29 0.76 13.01
CA TYR A 530 6.21 0.60 12.06
C TYR A 530 6.73 0.18 10.69
N ASN A 531 6.31 -1.00 10.22
CA ASN A 531 6.73 -1.55 8.94
C ASN A 531 5.65 -1.34 7.86
N PHE A 532 5.95 -0.55 6.83
CA PHE A 532 5.12 -0.48 5.62
C PHE A 532 5.39 -1.71 4.75
N ALA A 533 4.87 -2.86 5.18
CA ALA A 533 5.11 -4.15 4.56
C ALA A 533 4.38 -4.31 3.22
N GLY A 534 3.11 -3.90 3.16
CA GLY A 534 2.28 -4.05 1.99
C GLY A 534 2.63 -3.09 0.84
N GLY A 535 2.42 -3.56 -0.37
CA GLY A 535 2.63 -2.79 -1.60
C GLY A 535 4.09 -2.53 -1.98
N PRO A 536 4.33 -2.11 -3.21
CA PRO A 536 5.65 -1.75 -3.71
C PRO A 536 6.09 -0.37 -3.19
N TYR A 537 7.36 -0.01 -3.42
CA TYR A 537 7.85 1.36 -3.17
C TYR A 537 7.22 2.40 -4.10
N ILE A 538 6.89 2.01 -5.33
CA ILE A 538 6.21 2.87 -6.32
C ILE A 538 5.23 2.01 -7.12
N VAL A 539 3.98 2.46 -7.23
CA VAL A 539 2.99 1.88 -8.16
C VAL A 539 3.05 2.67 -9.47
N PRO A 540 3.15 2.02 -10.64
CA PRO A 540 2.81 2.68 -11.89
C PRO A 540 1.35 3.16 -11.82
N HIS A 541 1.08 4.42 -12.17
CA HIS A 541 -0.18 5.18 -11.98
C HIS A 541 -1.50 4.54 -12.49
N ILE A 542 -1.53 3.26 -12.80
CA ILE A 542 -2.63 2.57 -13.46
C ILE A 542 -3.44 1.69 -12.49
N ASP A 543 -2.88 1.30 -11.34
CA ASP A 543 -3.56 0.39 -10.41
C ASP A 543 -4.14 1.14 -9.21
N ARG A 544 -5.48 1.23 -9.15
CA ARG A 544 -6.22 1.88 -8.05
C ARG A 544 -6.51 0.95 -6.87
N THR A 545 -6.14 -0.31 -6.99
CA THR A 545 -6.40 -1.34 -5.96
C THR A 545 -5.19 -1.59 -5.07
N VAL A 546 -4.02 -1.04 -5.46
CA VAL A 546 -2.77 -1.14 -4.73
C VAL A 546 -2.22 0.26 -4.52
N GLN A 547 -1.95 0.62 -3.27
CA GLN A 547 -1.21 1.81 -2.90
C GLN A 547 0.25 1.46 -2.68
N ASP A 548 1.16 2.31 -3.15
CA ASP A 548 2.55 2.23 -2.78
C ASP A 548 2.79 2.74 -1.34
N LYS A 549 4.01 2.56 -0.84
CA LYS A 549 4.32 2.90 0.55
C LYS A 549 4.23 4.42 0.83
N TYR A 550 4.48 5.26 -0.15
CA TYR A 550 4.35 6.71 -0.02
C TYR A 550 2.88 7.16 -0.01
N GLU A 551 2.05 6.54 -0.86
CA GLU A 551 0.60 6.76 -0.87
C GLU A 551 -0.02 6.37 0.48
N GLN A 552 0.33 5.20 1.02
CA GLN A 552 -0.13 4.75 2.34
C GLN A 552 0.20 5.77 3.44
N ILE A 553 1.44 6.29 3.47
CA ILE A 553 1.85 7.29 4.47
C ILE A 553 1.07 8.59 4.29
N GLY A 554 0.95 9.08 3.05
CA GLY A 554 0.32 10.37 2.76
C GLY A 554 -1.17 10.41 3.06
N ASP A 555 -1.87 9.30 2.88
CA ASP A 555 -3.30 9.17 3.12
C ASP A 555 -3.63 8.93 4.61
N ALA A 556 -2.68 8.45 5.40
CA ALA A 556 -2.87 8.17 6.80
C ALA A 556 -3.14 9.41 7.66
N VAL A 557 -3.87 9.23 8.74
CA VAL A 557 -3.93 10.18 9.85
C VAL A 557 -2.65 10.05 10.69
N PRO A 558 -1.98 11.16 11.06
CA PRO A 558 -0.78 11.10 11.88
C PRO A 558 -1.03 10.42 13.23
N PRO A 559 -0.26 9.40 13.61
CA PRO A 559 -0.42 8.69 14.87
C PRO A 559 -0.43 9.59 16.13
N LEU A 560 0.42 10.63 16.20
CA LEU A 560 0.41 11.55 17.33
C LEU A 560 -0.89 12.38 17.43
N LEU A 561 -1.52 12.71 16.30
CA LEU A 561 -2.82 13.38 16.31
C LEU A 561 -3.93 12.42 16.77
N ALA A 562 -3.87 11.16 16.35
CA ALA A 562 -4.77 10.10 16.80
C ALA A 562 -4.55 9.79 18.29
N TYR A 563 -3.31 9.79 18.78
CA TYR A 563 -2.97 9.67 20.20
C TYR A 563 -3.64 10.75 21.04
N ALA A 564 -3.59 12.00 20.57
CA ALA A 564 -4.24 13.12 21.29
C ALA A 564 -5.76 12.92 21.40
N TRP A 565 -6.41 12.41 20.33
CA TRP A 565 -7.82 12.02 20.39
C TRP A 565 -8.07 10.85 21.33
N GLY A 566 -7.25 9.80 21.29
CA GLY A 566 -7.36 8.64 22.17
C GLY A 566 -7.28 9.04 23.65
N ARG A 567 -6.32 9.89 24.01
CA ARG A 567 -6.19 10.46 25.36
C ARG A 567 -7.44 11.24 25.79
N LYS A 568 -7.97 12.09 24.91
CA LYS A 568 -9.19 12.86 25.20
C LYS A 568 -10.42 11.96 25.34
N ILE A 569 -10.58 10.97 24.49
CA ILE A 569 -11.69 10.01 24.58
C ILE A 569 -11.60 9.24 25.89
N LYS A 570 -10.42 8.73 26.26
CA LYS A 570 -10.23 8.06 27.54
C LYS A 570 -10.62 8.92 28.74
N GLU A 571 -10.17 10.18 28.77
CA GLU A 571 -10.54 11.16 29.78
C GLU A 571 -12.07 11.38 29.86
N LEU A 572 -12.77 11.39 28.72
CA LEU A 572 -14.23 11.53 28.67
C LEU A 572 -14.93 10.32 29.31
N PHE A 573 -14.45 9.11 29.11
CA PHE A 573 -14.98 7.91 29.77
C PHE A 573 -14.68 7.95 31.27
N GLU A 574 -13.46 8.25 31.70
CA GLU A 574 -13.06 8.35 33.12
C GLU A 574 -13.86 9.39 33.90
N THR A 575 -14.35 10.44 33.21
CA THR A 575 -15.08 11.53 33.85
C THR A 575 -16.59 11.26 33.94
N ASN A 576 -17.14 10.39 33.07
CA ASN A 576 -18.59 10.18 32.95
C ASN A 576 -19.04 8.76 33.35
N ASP A 577 -18.11 7.82 33.58
CA ASP A 577 -18.38 6.55 34.22
C ASP A 577 -18.39 6.70 35.73
#